data_a17b8b45d147fde5309c3ac45d024d5f
#
_entry.id   a17b8b45d147fde5309c3ac45d024d5f
#
_cell.length_a   1.000
_cell.length_b   1.000
_cell.length_c   1.000
_cell.angle_alpha   90.00
_cell.angle_beta   90.00
_cell.angle_gamma   90.00
#
_symmetry.space_group_name_H-M   'P 1'
#
loop_
_entity.id
_entity.type
_entity.pdbx_description
1 polymer ?
#
loop_
_entity_poly.entity_id
_entity_poly.type
_entity_poly.pdbx_seq_one_letter_code
_entity_poly.pdbx_strand_id
1 'polypeptide(L)' 'MDFAQVVREHKGTIYTVCYMFSKDEDEVADLFQDILINLWKGFSKFRGESNIKTWLYRVSLNTCISSDRKKKRKGETV' A
#
# COMPACT_ATOMS: atom_id res chain seq x y z
N MET A 1 19.42 -3.35 -5.21
CA MET A 1 18.40 -2.48 -4.59
C MET A 1 17.84 -3.15 -3.35
N ASP A 2 17.91 -2.48 -2.22
CA ASP A 2 17.46 -3.02 -0.95
C ASP A 2 16.01 -2.62 -0.69
N PHE A 3 15.18 -3.58 -0.33
CA PHE A 3 13.76 -3.33 -0.06
C PHE A 3 13.55 -2.31 1.06
N ALA A 4 14.30 -2.45 2.15
CA ALA A 4 14.17 -1.52 3.28
C ALA A 4 14.51 -0.09 2.88
N GLN A 5 15.50 0.08 2.01
CA GLN A 5 15.88 1.38 1.51
C GLN A 5 14.78 1.99 0.64
N VAL A 6 14.18 1.18 -0.24
CA VAL A 6 13.08 1.62 -1.08
C VAL A 6 11.91 2.11 -0.23
N VAL A 7 11.55 1.35 0.80
CA VAL A 7 10.45 1.72 1.68
C VAL A 7 10.75 3.04 2.39
N ARG A 8 11.97 3.20 2.91
CA ARG A 8 12.35 4.44 3.59
C ARG A 8 12.29 5.65 2.67
N GLU A 9 12.77 5.50 1.44
CA GLU A 9 12.77 6.59 0.47
C GLU A 9 11.38 7.00 0.02
N HIS A 10 10.44 6.05 -0.02
CA HIS A 10 9.10 6.29 -0.52
C HIS A 10 8.02 6.22 0.56
N LYS A 11 8.43 6.23 1.82
CA LYS A 11 7.52 6.16 2.96
C LYS A 11 6.43 7.23 2.91
N GLY A 12 6.81 8.46 2.56
CA GLY A 12 5.87 9.56 2.46
C GLY A 12 4.78 9.31 1.43
N THR A 13 5.16 8.74 0.28
CA THR A 13 4.21 8.39 -0.77
C THR A 13 3.21 7.35 -0.28
N ILE A 14 3.69 6.32 0.42
CA ILE A 14 2.83 5.27 0.96
C ILE A 14 1.83 5.86 1.96
N TYR A 15 2.30 6.68 2.89
CA TYR A 15 1.42 7.32 3.87
C TYR A 15 0.41 8.25 3.21
N THR A 16 0.82 8.99 2.18
CA THR A 16 -0.09 9.87 1.44
C THR A 16 -1.26 9.08 0.89
N VAL A 17 -0.98 7.92 0.28
CA VAL A 17 -2.04 7.05 -0.25
C VAL A 17 -2.95 6.56 0.87
N CYS A 18 -2.36 6.12 2.00
CA CYS A 18 -3.15 5.65 3.15
C CYS A 18 -4.11 6.73 3.64
N TYR A 19 -3.64 7.96 3.76
CA TYR A 19 -4.47 9.07 4.24
C TYR A 19 -5.55 9.49 3.25
N MET A 20 -5.43 9.12 1.99
CA MET A 20 -6.49 9.32 1.01
C MET A 20 -7.70 8.43 1.31
N PHE A 21 -7.48 7.31 1.98
CA PHE A 21 -8.54 6.31 2.24
C PHE A 21 -9.03 6.31 3.69
N SER A 22 -8.26 6.87 4.61
CA SER A 22 -8.65 6.92 6.01
C SER A 22 -7.95 8.05 6.74
N LYS A 23 -8.62 8.60 7.76
CA LYS A 23 -8.03 9.59 8.65
C LYS A 23 -7.79 9.03 10.05
N ASP A 24 -8.18 7.77 10.26
CA ASP A 24 -7.98 7.06 11.50
C ASP A 24 -6.56 6.50 11.52
N GLU A 25 -5.78 6.87 12.54
CA GLU A 25 -4.39 6.46 12.65
C GLU A 25 -4.22 4.95 12.70
N ASP A 26 -5.12 4.24 13.38
CA ASP A 26 -5.07 2.79 13.47
C ASP A 26 -5.32 2.14 12.11
N GLU A 27 -6.29 2.65 11.36
CA GLU A 27 -6.55 2.17 10.01
C GLU A 27 -5.38 2.47 9.07
N VAL A 28 -4.80 3.66 9.18
CA VAL A 28 -3.64 4.03 8.36
C VAL A 28 -2.48 3.07 8.65
N ALA A 29 -2.24 2.74 9.92
CA ALA A 29 -1.19 1.80 10.29
C ALA A 29 -1.44 0.41 9.68
N ASP A 30 -2.68 -0.06 9.73
CA ASP A 30 -3.04 -1.34 9.13
C ASP A 30 -2.86 -1.34 7.62
N LEU A 31 -3.30 -0.27 6.96
CA LEU A 31 -3.12 -0.10 5.52
C LEU A 31 -1.64 -0.10 5.15
N PHE A 32 -0.83 0.61 5.93
CA PHE A 32 0.60 0.68 5.70
C PHE A 32 1.23 -0.72 5.76
N GLN A 33 0.87 -1.51 6.78
CA GLN A 33 1.37 -2.88 6.91
C GLN A 33 0.96 -3.75 5.73
N ASP A 34 -0.30 -3.67 5.32
CA ASP A 34 -0.80 -4.43 4.18
C ASP A 34 -0.06 -4.06 2.90
N ILE A 35 0.21 -2.77 2.72
CA ILE A 35 0.98 -2.29 1.57
C ILE A 35 2.39 -2.88 1.60
N LEU A 36 3.05 -2.86 2.77
CA LEU A 36 4.40 -3.42 2.90
C LEU A 36 4.43 -4.90 2.52
N ILE A 37 3.45 -5.67 2.96
CA ILE A 37 3.35 -7.09 2.63
C ILE A 37 3.23 -7.27 1.12
N ASN A 38 2.36 -6.51 0.47
CA ASN A 38 2.15 -6.61 -0.97
C ASN A 38 3.37 -6.13 -1.75
N LEU A 39 4.03 -5.07 -1.29
CA LEU A 39 5.28 -4.61 -1.90
C LEU A 39 6.35 -5.69 -1.82
N TRP A 40 6.48 -6.32 -0.66
CA TRP A 40 7.46 -7.38 -0.46
C TRP A 40 7.20 -8.55 -1.42
N LYS A 41 5.95 -8.97 -1.54
CA LYS A 41 5.58 -10.07 -2.43
C LYS A 41 5.89 -9.77 -3.89
N GLY A 42 5.72 -8.53 -4.30
CA GLY A 42 5.98 -8.13 -5.67
C GLY A 42 7.40 -7.68 -5.96
N PHE A 43 8.18 -7.42 -4.92
CA PHE A 43 9.52 -6.84 -5.08
C PHE A 43 10.46 -7.74 -5.87
N SER A 44 10.41 -9.05 -5.61
CA SER A 44 11.26 -10.01 -6.31
C SER A 44 10.93 -10.11 -7.79
N LYS A 45 9.70 -9.76 -8.17
CA LYS A 45 9.23 -9.77 -9.55
C LYS A 45 9.44 -8.45 -10.25
N PHE A 46 9.77 -7.41 -9.50
CA PHE A 46 10.04 -6.10 -10.07
C PHE A 46 11.42 -6.12 -10.72
N ARG A 47 11.46 -5.93 -12.03
CA ARG A 47 12.69 -6.03 -12.83
C ARG A 47 13.19 -4.67 -13.35
N GLY A 48 12.72 -3.59 -12.77
CA GLY A 48 13.14 -2.27 -13.20
C GLY A 48 12.53 -1.82 -14.53
N GLU A 49 11.52 -2.54 -15.02
CA GLU A 49 10.86 -2.23 -16.29
C GLU A 49 10.01 -0.97 -16.21
N SER A 50 9.62 -0.58 -14.99
CA SER A 50 8.92 0.66 -14.76
C SER A 50 9.57 1.41 -13.63
N ASN A 51 9.19 2.68 -13.47
CA ASN A 51 9.69 3.51 -12.38
C ASN A 51 9.25 2.92 -11.04
N ILE A 52 10.19 2.76 -10.11
CA ILE A 52 9.91 2.19 -8.79
C ILE A 52 8.81 2.96 -8.06
N LYS A 53 8.82 4.27 -8.17
CA LYS A 53 7.81 5.12 -7.54
C LYS A 53 6.41 4.84 -8.09
N THR A 54 6.30 4.69 -9.41
CA THR A 54 5.03 4.37 -10.07
C THR A 54 4.52 3.00 -9.63
N TRP A 55 5.39 2.01 -9.62
CA TRP A 55 5.04 0.66 -9.19
C TRP A 55 4.55 0.65 -7.75
N LEU A 56 5.30 1.30 -6.88
CA LEU A 56 4.98 1.39 -5.46
C LEU A 56 3.64 2.09 -5.24
N TYR A 57 3.40 3.16 -5.98
CA TYR A 57 2.14 3.90 -5.91
C TYR A 57 0.95 3.02 -6.30
N ARG A 58 1.11 2.25 -7.39
CA ARG A 58 0.05 1.33 -7.85
C ARG A 58 -0.26 0.27 -6.81
N VAL A 59 0.77 -0.35 -6.23
CA VAL A 59 0.58 -1.38 -5.21
C VAL A 59 -0.13 -0.79 -3.99
N SER A 60 0.27 0.41 -3.59
CA SER A 60 -0.35 1.10 -2.45
C SER A 60 -1.83 1.37 -2.72
N LEU A 61 -2.15 1.93 -3.88
CA LEU A 61 -3.54 2.20 -4.27
C LEU A 61 -4.38 0.93 -4.29
N ASN A 62 -3.89 -0.09 -4.98
CA ASN A 62 -4.62 -1.35 -5.11
C ASN A 62 -4.88 -1.99 -3.75
N THR A 63 -3.91 -1.92 -2.85
CA THR A 63 -4.07 -2.47 -1.50
C THR A 63 -5.16 -1.73 -0.75
N CYS A 64 -5.16 -0.40 -0.80
CA CYS A 64 -6.16 0.40 -0.11
C CYS A 64 -7.56 0.20 -0.69
N ILE A 65 -7.66 0.11 -2.02
CA ILE A 65 -8.95 -0.15 -2.69
C ILE A 65 -9.51 -1.50 -2.26
N SER A 66 -8.67 -2.53 -2.22
CA SER A 66 -9.09 -3.87 -1.80
C SER A 66 -9.56 -3.87 -0.35
N SER A 67 -8.85 -3.17 0.52
CA SER A 67 -9.23 -3.06 1.93
C SER A 67 -10.57 -2.35 2.09
N ASP A 68 -10.78 -1.27 1.34
CA ASP A 68 -12.02 -0.51 1.37
C ASP A 68 -13.21 -1.37 0.92
N ARG A 69 -13.02 -2.17 -0.13
CA ARG A 69 -14.05 -3.10 -0.60
C ARG A 69 -14.43 -4.13 0.47
N LYS A 70 -13.45 -4.67 1.17
CA LYS A 70 -13.70 -5.63 2.25
C LYS A 70 -14.53 -5.02 3.36
N LYS A 71 -14.24 -3.78 3.73
CA LYS A 71 -14.99 -3.06 4.75
C LYS A 71 -16.44 -2.86 4.34
N LYS A 72 -16.67 -2.46 3.10
CA LYS A 72 -18.02 -2.25 2.57
C LYS A 72 -18.82 -3.54 2.59
N ARG A 73 -18.20 -4.67 2.23
CA ARG A 73 -18.86 -5.97 2.28
C ARG A 73 -19.31 -6.33 3.69
N LYS A 74 -18.44 -6.11 4.69
CA LYS A 74 -18.79 -6.37 6.08
C LYS A 74 -19.95 -5.50 6.55
N GLY A 75 -20.00 -4.26 6.10
CA GLY A 75 -21.09 -3.35 6.42
C GLY A 75 -22.42 -3.77 5.82
N GLU A 76 -22.39 -4.37 4.65
CA GLU A 76 -23.60 -4.81 3.94
C GLU A 76 -24.20 -6.09 4.50
N THR A 77 -23.42 -6.89 5.20
CA THR A 77 -23.87 -8.19 5.69
C THR A 77 -24.46 -8.15 7.10
N VAL A 78 -24.57 -7.00 7.68
CA VAL A 78 -25.11 -6.85 9.04
C VAL A 78 -26.64 -6.82 9.05
#